data_9e7564fb5aff813f5b37b7705b47c341
#
_entry.id   9e7564fb5aff813f5b37b7705b47c341
#
_cell.length_a   1.000
_cell.length_b   1.000
_cell.length_c   1.000
_cell.angle_alpha   90.00
_cell.angle_beta   90.00
_cell.angle_gamma   90.00
#
_symmetry.space_group_name_H-M   'P 1'
#
loop_
_entity.id
_entity.type
_entity.pdbx_description
1 polymer ?
#
loop_
_entity_poly.entity_id
_entity_poly.type
_entity_poly.pdbx_seq_one_letter_code
_entity_poly.pdbx_strand_id
1 'polypeptide(L)'
;VSRRFLKIIPSVLYFICFAALFVMLCNAFGILNFAHGIKIAAGTAAVVTGYFSAWFSALKTEDAGIRHKIMRNRIFALFLFYIILIVDFTLIDDALGRDIFGVLKWNTAEFYRYINESTNLIPFETLKLFINALKNGTLPFWSVFENIFGNFAAFMPLPFFTVCLFKRINRWYSVLAVTLTSVLLIELLQLLLLTGSSDIDDVILNVSGAMLFYALLRIPAVSRFLTRFTMDVWQ
;
A
#
# COMPACT_ATOMS: atom_id res chain seq x y z
N VAL A 1 26.34 0.10 -20.91
CA VAL A 1 25.94 -1.26 -20.53
C VAL A 1 26.00 -2.15 -21.76
N SER A 2 26.73 -3.30 -21.68
CA SER A 2 26.86 -4.24 -22.80
C SER A 2 25.49 -4.71 -23.30
N ARG A 3 25.29 -4.79 -24.64
CA ARG A 3 24.04 -5.28 -25.24
C ARG A 3 23.61 -6.70 -24.76
N ARG A 4 24.58 -7.53 -24.35
CA ARG A 4 24.31 -8.86 -23.76
C ARG A 4 23.66 -8.73 -22.35
N PHE A 5 24.16 -7.84 -21.51
CA PHE A 5 23.56 -7.58 -20.19
C PHE A 5 22.11 -7.10 -20.28
N LEU A 6 21.82 -6.18 -21.18
CA LEU A 6 20.43 -5.70 -21.39
C LEU A 6 19.48 -6.81 -21.85
N LYS A 7 19.95 -7.91 -22.43
CA LYS A 7 19.10 -9.05 -22.83
C LYS A 7 18.77 -9.97 -21.67
N ILE A 8 19.69 -10.20 -20.74
CA ILE A 8 19.58 -11.22 -19.68
C ILE A 8 18.94 -10.63 -18.42
N ILE A 9 19.34 -9.44 -18.01
CA ILE A 9 18.89 -8.82 -16.75
C ILE A 9 17.36 -8.78 -16.61
N PRO A 10 16.58 -8.30 -17.59
CA PRO A 10 15.13 -8.26 -17.43
C PRO A 10 14.52 -9.64 -17.19
N SER A 11 15.01 -10.67 -17.88
CA SER A 11 14.50 -12.04 -17.75
C SER A 11 14.78 -12.62 -16.34
N VAL A 12 15.98 -12.38 -15.82
CA VAL A 12 16.34 -12.78 -14.44
C VAL A 12 15.48 -12.04 -13.42
N LEU A 13 15.31 -10.71 -13.58
CA LEU A 13 14.47 -9.92 -12.68
C LEU A 13 12.98 -10.33 -12.75
N TYR A 14 12.47 -10.69 -13.92
CA TYR A 14 11.12 -11.24 -14.06
C TYR A 14 10.98 -12.57 -13.33
N PHE A 15 11.98 -13.44 -13.42
CA PHE A 15 11.97 -14.72 -12.71
C PHE A 15 11.95 -14.51 -11.19
N ILE A 16 12.80 -13.62 -10.66
CA ILE A 16 12.80 -13.28 -9.22
C ILE A 16 11.46 -12.67 -8.79
N CYS A 17 10.91 -11.75 -9.60
CA CYS A 17 9.59 -11.15 -9.33
C CYS A 17 8.52 -12.24 -9.26
N PHE A 18 8.50 -13.17 -10.22
CA PHE A 18 7.52 -14.26 -10.24
C PHE A 18 7.69 -15.22 -9.07
N ALA A 19 8.92 -15.60 -8.71
CA ALA A 19 9.19 -16.43 -7.54
C ALA A 19 8.75 -15.76 -6.24
N ALA A 20 8.99 -14.45 -6.10
CA ALA A 20 8.56 -13.69 -4.93
C ALA A 20 7.02 -13.60 -4.82
N LEU A 21 6.32 -13.38 -5.95
CA LEU A 21 4.85 -13.40 -6.00
C LEU A 21 4.30 -14.80 -5.69
N PHE A 22 4.96 -15.85 -6.16
CA PHE A 22 4.57 -17.23 -5.85
C PHE A 22 4.69 -17.53 -4.36
N VAL A 23 5.76 -17.10 -3.69
CA VAL A 23 5.90 -17.22 -2.24
C VAL A 23 4.74 -16.51 -1.51
N MET A 24 4.38 -15.31 -1.94
CA MET A 24 3.26 -14.58 -1.34
C MET A 24 1.92 -15.30 -1.55
N LEU A 25 1.67 -15.82 -2.76
CA LEU A 25 0.45 -16.58 -3.05
C LEU A 25 0.37 -17.86 -2.21
N CYS A 26 1.46 -18.62 -2.11
CA CYS A 26 1.50 -19.82 -1.27
C CYS A 26 1.18 -19.52 0.19
N ASN A 27 1.63 -18.37 0.68
CA ASN A 27 1.31 -17.94 2.04
C ASN A 27 -0.15 -17.48 2.17
N ALA A 28 -0.67 -16.70 1.21
CA ALA A 28 -2.04 -16.22 1.21
C ALA A 28 -3.07 -17.37 1.16
N PHE A 29 -2.75 -18.45 0.45
CA PHE A 29 -3.60 -19.65 0.39
C PHE A 29 -3.32 -20.67 1.50
N GLY A 30 -2.49 -20.33 2.51
CA GLY A 30 -2.17 -21.24 3.62
C GLY A 30 -1.36 -22.49 3.23
N ILE A 31 -0.83 -22.54 2.00
CA ILE A 31 -0.01 -23.67 1.51
C ILE A 31 1.31 -23.72 2.27
N LEU A 32 1.90 -22.55 2.56
CA LEU A 32 3.13 -22.38 3.29
C LEU A 32 2.97 -21.24 4.28
N ASN A 33 3.23 -21.47 5.56
CA ASN A 33 3.19 -20.42 6.59
C ASN A 33 4.59 -19.84 6.79
N PHE A 34 4.82 -18.68 6.20
CA PHE A 34 6.06 -17.94 6.39
C PHE A 34 5.95 -16.90 7.49
N ALA A 35 7.05 -16.65 8.20
CA ALA A 35 7.14 -15.55 9.14
C ALA A 35 6.82 -14.21 8.45
N HIS A 36 6.22 -13.26 9.18
CA HIS A 36 5.79 -11.95 8.65
C HIS A 36 6.92 -11.21 7.92
N GLY A 37 8.17 -11.25 8.45
CA GLY A 37 9.33 -10.69 7.78
C GLY A 37 9.62 -11.25 6.38
N ILE A 38 9.32 -12.54 6.15
CA ILE A 38 9.50 -13.17 4.83
C ILE A 38 8.44 -12.66 3.85
N LYS A 39 7.20 -12.45 4.29
CA LYS A 39 6.14 -11.84 3.48
C LYS A 39 6.55 -10.44 3.01
N ILE A 40 7.01 -9.60 3.93
CA ILE A 40 7.47 -8.24 3.61
C ILE A 40 8.65 -8.27 2.64
N ALA A 41 9.64 -9.12 2.90
CA ALA A 41 10.81 -9.27 2.02
C ALA A 41 10.42 -9.74 0.60
N ALA A 42 9.51 -10.72 0.48
CA ALA A 42 9.01 -11.20 -0.80
C ALA A 42 8.22 -10.10 -1.54
N GLY A 43 7.34 -9.38 -0.85
CA GLY A 43 6.61 -8.26 -1.44
C GLY A 43 7.53 -7.16 -1.95
N THR A 44 8.52 -6.77 -1.15
CA THR A 44 9.54 -5.79 -1.54
C THR A 44 10.35 -6.27 -2.75
N ALA A 45 10.79 -7.54 -2.75
CA ALA A 45 11.51 -8.13 -3.86
C ALA A 45 10.67 -8.15 -5.14
N ALA A 46 9.38 -8.49 -5.06
CA ALA A 46 8.47 -8.48 -6.20
C ALA A 46 8.32 -7.07 -6.81
N VAL A 47 8.13 -6.05 -5.97
CA VAL A 47 8.01 -4.65 -6.41
C VAL A 47 9.29 -4.18 -7.08
N VAL A 48 10.44 -4.33 -6.40
CA VAL A 48 11.73 -3.84 -6.89
C VAL A 48 12.14 -4.55 -8.19
N THR A 49 12.13 -5.88 -8.21
CA THR A 49 12.54 -6.65 -9.39
C THR A 49 11.55 -6.49 -10.54
N GLY A 50 10.25 -6.41 -10.23
CA GLY A 50 9.21 -6.14 -11.22
C GLY A 50 9.38 -4.77 -11.89
N TYR A 51 9.67 -3.73 -11.12
CA TYR A 51 9.94 -2.40 -11.64
C TYR A 51 11.19 -2.37 -12.52
N PHE A 52 12.32 -2.83 -12.01
CA PHE A 52 13.59 -2.78 -12.75
C PHE A 52 13.58 -3.70 -13.98
N SER A 53 12.87 -4.81 -13.97
CA SER A 53 12.71 -5.65 -15.17
C SER A 53 12.06 -4.87 -16.33
N ALA A 54 11.02 -4.08 -16.03
CA ALA A 54 10.39 -3.23 -17.04
C ALA A 54 11.28 -2.07 -17.45
N TRP A 55 11.98 -1.44 -16.50
CA TRP A 55 12.90 -0.35 -16.77
C TRP A 55 14.02 -0.78 -17.72
N PHE A 56 14.71 -1.90 -17.45
CA PHE A 56 15.71 -2.47 -18.35
C PHE A 56 15.12 -2.94 -19.68
N SER A 57 13.87 -3.42 -19.70
CA SER A 57 13.17 -3.78 -20.94
C SER A 57 12.90 -2.55 -21.81
N ALA A 58 12.48 -1.45 -21.18
CA ALA A 58 12.24 -0.19 -21.86
C ALA A 58 13.52 0.42 -22.47
N LEU A 59 14.68 0.27 -21.80
CA LEU A 59 15.96 0.72 -22.32
C LEU A 59 16.42 0.00 -23.61
N LYS A 60 15.79 -1.13 -23.97
CA LYS A 60 16.12 -1.87 -25.22
C LYS A 60 15.56 -1.20 -26.47
N THR A 61 14.55 -0.36 -26.34
CA THR A 61 13.90 0.30 -27.47
C THR A 61 14.30 1.78 -27.56
N GLU A 62 14.47 2.28 -28.77
CA GLU A 62 14.73 3.71 -29.04
C GLU A 62 13.42 4.50 -29.09
N ASP A 63 12.29 3.83 -29.36
CA ASP A 63 10.97 4.46 -29.45
C ASP A 63 10.48 4.92 -28.06
N ALA A 64 10.31 6.23 -27.91
CA ALA A 64 9.85 6.85 -26.66
C ALA A 64 8.42 6.43 -26.30
N GLY A 65 7.55 6.24 -27.28
CA GLY A 65 6.16 5.81 -27.06
C GLY A 65 6.09 4.37 -26.52
N ILE A 66 6.95 3.49 -27.07
CA ILE A 66 7.05 2.10 -26.58
C ILE A 66 7.62 2.08 -25.17
N ARG A 67 8.67 2.86 -24.87
CA ARG A 67 9.20 2.98 -23.50
C ARG A 67 8.14 3.43 -22.50
N HIS A 68 7.44 4.50 -22.83
CA HIS A 68 6.33 5.01 -22.00
C HIS A 68 5.26 3.94 -21.75
N LYS A 69 4.85 3.22 -22.79
CA LYS A 69 3.84 2.15 -22.67
C LYS A 69 4.31 1.00 -21.76
N ILE A 70 5.56 0.54 -21.92
CA ILE A 70 6.14 -0.51 -21.05
C ILE A 70 6.10 -0.06 -19.59
N MET A 71 6.59 1.15 -19.28
CA MET A 71 6.65 1.65 -17.93
C MET A 71 5.26 1.89 -17.34
N ARG A 72 4.33 2.47 -18.09
CA ARG A 72 2.96 2.69 -17.66
C ARG A 72 2.24 1.39 -17.32
N ASN A 73 2.38 0.35 -18.16
CA ASN A 73 1.79 -0.96 -17.90
C ASN A 73 2.39 -1.59 -16.64
N ARG A 74 3.68 -1.41 -16.38
CA ARG A 74 4.32 -1.91 -15.17
C ARG A 74 3.85 -1.16 -13.93
N ILE A 75 3.78 0.16 -13.99
CA ILE A 75 3.25 0.97 -12.88
C ILE A 75 1.79 0.59 -12.59
N PHE A 76 1.00 0.31 -13.61
CA PHE A 76 -0.37 -0.20 -13.44
C PHE A 76 -0.40 -1.57 -12.75
N ALA A 77 0.47 -2.50 -13.15
CA ALA A 77 0.57 -3.81 -12.48
C ALA A 77 1.00 -3.68 -11.00
N LEU A 78 1.95 -2.79 -10.72
CA LEU A 78 2.37 -2.49 -9.33
C LEU A 78 1.25 -1.80 -8.53
N PHE A 79 0.44 -0.97 -9.17
CA PHE A 79 -0.76 -0.39 -8.55
C PHE A 79 -1.78 -1.47 -8.15
N LEU A 80 -2.08 -2.42 -9.05
CA LEU A 80 -2.98 -3.53 -8.72
C LEU A 80 -2.41 -4.37 -7.56
N PHE A 81 -1.11 -4.65 -7.58
CA PHE A 81 -0.45 -5.35 -6.49
C PHE A 81 -0.54 -4.57 -5.17
N TYR A 82 -0.34 -3.25 -5.20
CA TYR A 82 -0.51 -2.39 -4.04
C TYR A 82 -1.95 -2.44 -3.49
N ILE A 83 -2.97 -2.42 -4.36
CA ILE A 83 -4.37 -2.54 -3.91
C ILE A 83 -4.60 -3.90 -3.23
N ILE A 84 -4.07 -4.99 -3.77
CA ILE A 84 -4.15 -6.31 -3.13
C ILE A 84 -3.51 -6.29 -1.75
N LEU A 85 -2.32 -5.69 -1.60
CA LEU A 85 -1.65 -5.55 -0.31
C LEU A 85 -2.46 -4.73 0.69
N ILE A 86 -3.06 -3.61 0.27
CA ILE A 86 -3.90 -2.80 1.15
C ILE A 86 -5.10 -3.60 1.63
N VAL A 87 -5.78 -4.31 0.75
CA VAL A 87 -6.93 -5.17 1.11
C VAL A 87 -6.49 -6.28 2.08
N ASP A 88 -5.36 -6.94 1.80
CA ASP A 88 -4.82 -7.98 2.67
C ASP A 88 -4.54 -7.44 4.09
N PHE A 89 -3.72 -6.40 4.20
CA PHE A 89 -3.34 -5.82 5.49
C PHE A 89 -4.50 -5.20 6.28
N THR A 90 -5.49 -4.65 5.58
CA THR A 90 -6.58 -3.94 6.27
C THR A 90 -7.79 -4.81 6.58
N LEU A 91 -8.03 -5.88 5.82
CA LEU A 91 -9.25 -6.67 5.92
C LEU A 91 -9.04 -8.17 6.19
N ILE A 92 -7.87 -8.73 5.88
CA ILE A 92 -7.68 -10.19 5.83
C ILE A 92 -6.60 -10.70 6.80
N ASP A 93 -5.50 -9.98 7.01
CA ASP A 93 -4.33 -10.48 7.74
C ASP A 93 -4.63 -10.74 9.22
N ASP A 94 -4.76 -12.03 9.58
CA ASP A 94 -4.99 -12.49 10.97
C ASP A 94 -3.88 -12.04 11.93
N ALA A 95 -2.65 -11.89 11.44
CA ALA A 95 -1.52 -11.43 12.27
C ALA A 95 -1.71 -9.98 12.77
N LEU A 96 -2.56 -9.19 12.05
CA LEU A 96 -2.96 -7.85 12.44
C LEU A 96 -4.34 -7.83 13.13
N GLY A 97 -4.87 -9.00 13.53
CA GLY A 97 -6.16 -9.12 14.21
C GLY A 97 -7.37 -8.94 13.28
N ARG A 98 -7.19 -9.19 11.98
CA ARG A 98 -8.25 -9.09 10.97
C ARG A 98 -8.88 -10.46 10.73
N ASP A 99 -10.16 -10.65 11.08
CA ASP A 99 -10.91 -11.88 10.85
C ASP A 99 -12.01 -11.64 9.80
N ILE A 100 -11.69 -11.84 8.52
CA ILE A 100 -12.68 -11.72 7.44
C ILE A 100 -13.83 -12.74 7.60
N PHE A 101 -13.58 -13.86 8.29
CA PHE A 101 -14.61 -14.85 8.58
C PHE A 101 -15.52 -14.43 9.73
N GLY A 102 -15.20 -13.38 10.46
CA GLY A 102 -16.08 -12.72 11.43
C GLY A 102 -17.44 -12.34 10.82
N VAL A 103 -17.47 -12.04 9.52
CA VAL A 103 -18.71 -11.79 8.78
C VAL A 103 -19.69 -12.97 8.80
N LEU A 104 -19.21 -14.21 8.92
CA LEU A 104 -20.07 -15.40 9.03
C LEU A 104 -20.80 -15.47 10.37
N LYS A 105 -20.32 -14.74 11.37
CA LYS A 105 -20.93 -14.61 12.71
C LYS A 105 -21.83 -13.38 12.79
N TRP A 106 -22.02 -12.67 11.67
CA TRP A 106 -22.74 -11.42 11.62
C TRP A 106 -24.20 -11.59 12.09
N ASN A 107 -24.56 -10.87 13.11
CA ASN A 107 -25.93 -10.70 13.59
C ASN A 107 -26.06 -9.33 14.24
N THR A 108 -27.28 -8.90 14.51
CA THR A 108 -27.56 -7.57 15.05
C THR A 108 -26.86 -7.32 16.39
N ALA A 109 -26.77 -8.31 17.28
CA ALA A 109 -26.11 -8.16 18.57
C ALA A 109 -24.58 -7.98 18.42
N GLU A 110 -23.94 -8.77 17.56
CA GLU A 110 -22.50 -8.64 17.26
C GLU A 110 -22.18 -7.30 16.61
N PHE A 111 -23.04 -6.83 15.70
CA PHE A 111 -22.87 -5.52 15.07
C PHE A 111 -22.94 -4.37 16.09
N TYR A 112 -23.93 -4.39 17.00
CA TYR A 112 -24.00 -3.38 18.07
C TYR A 112 -22.84 -3.48 19.05
N ARG A 113 -22.38 -4.69 19.37
CA ARG A 113 -21.18 -4.88 20.19
C ARG A 113 -19.95 -4.26 19.50
N TYR A 114 -19.76 -4.55 18.23
CA TYR A 114 -18.63 -4.01 17.45
C TYR A 114 -18.65 -2.48 17.39
N ILE A 115 -19.82 -1.87 17.14
CA ILE A 115 -19.94 -0.41 17.14
C ILE A 115 -19.53 0.18 18.49
N ASN A 116 -19.95 -0.43 19.59
CA ASN A 116 -19.67 0.09 20.93
C ASN A 116 -18.21 -0.12 21.38
N GLU A 117 -17.58 -1.23 20.97
CA GLU A 117 -16.26 -1.63 21.46
C GLU A 117 -15.12 -1.32 20.49
N SER A 118 -15.41 -1.27 19.18
CA SER A 118 -14.39 -1.19 18.13
C SER A 118 -14.55 0.03 17.22
N THR A 119 -15.37 1.01 17.59
CA THR A 119 -15.54 2.22 16.79
C THR A 119 -15.17 3.46 17.61
N ASN A 120 -14.26 4.29 17.08
CA ASN A 120 -13.90 5.56 17.67
C ASN A 120 -14.13 6.69 16.65
N LEU A 121 -15.02 7.61 16.96
CA LEU A 121 -15.31 8.79 16.12
C LEU A 121 -14.78 10.10 16.72
N ILE A 122 -14.06 10.03 17.84
CA ILE A 122 -13.51 11.22 18.51
C ILE A 122 -12.07 11.43 18.02
N PRO A 123 -11.79 12.52 17.29
CA PRO A 123 -10.45 12.77 16.76
C PRO A 123 -9.39 12.85 17.87
N PHE A 124 -8.24 12.23 17.62
CA PHE A 124 -7.05 12.18 18.47
C PHE A 124 -7.24 11.41 19.79
N GLU A 125 -8.33 10.68 19.98
CA GLU A 125 -8.54 9.90 21.20
C GLU A 125 -7.66 8.67 21.23
N THR A 126 -7.64 7.88 20.16
CA THR A 126 -6.77 6.70 20.03
C THR A 126 -5.29 7.08 20.08
N LEU A 127 -4.90 8.18 19.45
CA LEU A 127 -3.53 8.68 19.56
C LEU A 127 -3.14 9.04 21.00
N LYS A 128 -4.05 9.68 21.75
CA LYS A 128 -3.82 9.97 23.18
C LYS A 128 -3.71 8.70 24.02
N LEU A 129 -4.58 7.71 23.74
CA LEU A 129 -4.52 6.39 24.41
C LEU A 129 -3.16 5.72 24.17
N PHE A 130 -2.67 5.69 22.94
CA PHE A 130 -1.36 5.12 22.61
C PHE A 130 -0.20 5.87 23.29
N ILE A 131 -0.23 7.20 23.28
CA ILE A 131 0.78 8.02 23.97
C ILE A 131 0.78 7.75 25.47
N ASN A 132 -0.39 7.66 26.09
CA ASN A 132 -0.52 7.38 27.52
C ASN A 132 -0.07 5.94 27.84
N ALA A 133 -0.42 4.97 27.00
CA ALA A 133 0.01 3.59 27.15
C ALA A 133 1.54 3.45 27.09
N LEU A 134 2.21 4.21 26.20
CA LEU A 134 3.68 4.28 26.17
C LEU A 134 4.25 4.87 27.44
N LYS A 135 3.71 6.00 27.93
CA LYS A 135 4.18 6.66 29.15
C LYS A 135 4.05 5.78 30.38
N ASN A 136 2.98 5.00 30.44
CA ASN A 136 2.67 4.12 31.57
C ASN A 136 3.32 2.73 31.44
N GLY A 137 3.99 2.44 30.32
CA GLY A 137 4.62 1.15 30.05
C GLY A 137 3.63 -0.01 29.86
N THR A 138 2.35 0.28 29.56
CA THR A 138 1.29 -0.73 29.36
C THR A 138 1.30 -1.37 27.98
N LEU A 139 1.86 -0.66 26.98
CA LEU A 139 2.08 -1.19 25.64
C LEU A 139 3.55 -1.04 25.24
N PRO A 140 4.12 -2.02 24.52
CA PRO A 140 5.47 -1.91 23.99
C PRO A 140 5.55 -0.84 22.90
N PHE A 141 6.68 -0.14 22.83
CA PHE A 141 6.93 0.91 21.82
C PHE A 141 6.61 0.44 20.39
N TRP A 142 7.04 -0.77 20.03
CA TRP A 142 6.86 -1.30 18.68
C TRP A 142 5.39 -1.48 18.29
N SER A 143 4.53 -1.94 19.20
CA SER A 143 3.11 -2.08 18.93
C SER A 143 2.45 -0.72 18.65
N VAL A 144 2.79 0.30 19.42
CA VAL A 144 2.27 1.66 19.19
C VAL A 144 2.84 2.24 17.89
N PHE A 145 4.14 2.04 17.64
CA PHE A 145 4.77 2.49 16.40
C PHE A 145 4.17 1.83 15.16
N GLU A 146 3.96 0.51 15.19
CA GLU A 146 3.34 -0.23 14.08
C GLU A 146 1.93 0.27 13.77
N ASN A 147 1.12 0.55 14.78
CA ASN A 147 -0.24 1.08 14.58
C ASN A 147 -0.20 2.50 13.99
N ILE A 148 0.52 3.42 14.61
CA ILE A 148 0.55 4.83 14.16
C ILE A 148 1.25 4.94 12.81
N PHE A 149 2.44 4.38 12.67
CA PHE A 149 3.23 4.47 11.44
C PHE A 149 2.64 3.61 10.32
N GLY A 150 2.07 2.46 10.65
CA GLY A 150 1.40 1.59 9.69
C GLY A 150 0.26 2.33 8.98
N ASN A 151 -0.66 2.93 9.73
CA ASN A 151 -1.74 3.72 9.17
C ASN A 151 -1.21 4.95 8.42
N PHE A 152 -0.23 5.67 8.97
CA PHE A 152 0.36 6.81 8.29
C PHE A 152 1.01 6.44 6.95
N ALA A 153 1.66 5.28 6.85
CA ALA A 153 2.40 4.85 5.67
C ALA A 153 1.55 4.10 4.63
N ALA A 154 0.44 3.46 5.05
CA ALA A 154 -0.32 2.55 4.20
C ALA A 154 -0.79 3.18 2.87
N PHE A 155 -1.27 4.42 2.92
CA PHE A 155 -1.77 5.13 1.74
C PHE A 155 -0.75 6.08 1.08
N MET A 156 0.49 6.16 1.57
CA MET A 156 1.55 6.96 0.93
C MET A 156 1.79 6.62 -0.56
N PRO A 157 1.77 5.35 -1.00
CA PRO A 157 2.00 5.04 -2.41
C PRO A 157 0.88 5.50 -3.35
N LEU A 158 -0.34 5.69 -2.85
CA LEU A 158 -1.52 6.00 -3.67
C LEU A 158 -1.36 7.27 -4.53
N PRO A 159 -0.86 8.42 -4.02
CA PRO A 159 -0.62 9.61 -4.82
C PRO A 159 0.32 9.40 -6.00
N PHE A 160 1.36 8.60 -5.84
CA PHE A 160 2.27 8.27 -6.95
C PHE A 160 1.53 7.53 -8.07
N PHE A 161 0.79 6.49 -7.72
CA PHE A 161 0.03 5.72 -8.71
C PHE A 161 -1.05 6.54 -9.40
N THR A 162 -1.80 7.34 -8.63
CA THR A 162 -2.90 8.15 -9.19
C THR A 162 -2.40 9.18 -10.18
N VAL A 163 -1.31 9.88 -9.87
CA VAL A 163 -0.69 10.86 -10.78
C VAL A 163 -0.11 10.20 -12.02
N CYS A 164 0.58 9.06 -11.87
CA CYS A 164 1.15 8.34 -13.01
C CYS A 164 0.10 7.77 -13.97
N LEU A 165 -1.00 7.25 -13.44
CA LEU A 165 -1.96 6.46 -14.23
C LEU A 165 -3.15 7.27 -14.73
N PHE A 166 -3.57 8.28 -13.97
CA PHE A 166 -4.80 9.02 -14.24
C PHE A 166 -4.52 10.52 -14.44
N LYS A 167 -4.36 10.93 -15.68
CA LYS A 167 -4.02 12.32 -16.08
C LYS A 167 -4.90 13.41 -15.44
N ARG A 168 -6.17 13.08 -15.12
CA ARG A 168 -7.10 14.02 -14.50
C ARG A 168 -6.90 14.18 -12.99
N ILE A 169 -6.19 13.23 -12.34
CA ILE A 169 -5.93 13.22 -10.90
C ILE A 169 -4.51 13.70 -10.65
N ASN A 170 -4.27 14.98 -10.92
CA ASN A 170 -2.94 15.59 -10.80
C ASN A 170 -2.91 16.80 -9.86
N ARG A 171 -4.09 17.32 -9.47
CA ARG A 171 -4.21 18.44 -8.56
C ARG A 171 -4.39 17.94 -7.12
N TRP A 172 -3.86 18.67 -6.15
CA TRP A 172 -3.85 18.27 -4.74
C TRP A 172 -5.25 17.88 -4.22
N TYR A 173 -6.28 18.64 -4.58
CA TYR A 173 -7.65 18.34 -4.15
C TYR A 173 -8.22 17.07 -4.80
N SER A 174 -7.83 16.73 -6.03
CA SER A 174 -8.24 15.49 -6.68
C SER A 174 -7.57 14.27 -6.03
N VAL A 175 -6.29 14.40 -5.69
CA VAL A 175 -5.55 13.38 -4.95
C VAL A 175 -6.12 13.20 -3.55
N LEU A 176 -6.41 14.32 -2.85
CA LEU A 176 -7.07 14.29 -1.55
C LEU A 176 -8.42 13.58 -1.63
N ALA A 177 -9.26 13.92 -2.61
CA ALA A 177 -10.57 13.30 -2.77
C ALA A 177 -10.47 11.79 -3.00
N VAL A 178 -9.56 11.34 -3.89
CA VAL A 178 -9.34 9.89 -4.12
C VAL A 178 -8.83 9.21 -2.87
N THR A 179 -7.84 9.79 -2.19
CA THR A 179 -7.28 9.21 -0.96
C THR A 179 -8.35 9.10 0.13
N LEU A 180 -9.05 10.20 0.40
CA LEU A 180 -10.11 10.21 1.43
C LEU A 180 -11.20 9.19 1.13
N THR A 181 -11.66 9.13 -0.14
CA THR A 181 -12.67 8.14 -0.55
C THR A 181 -12.16 6.72 -0.37
N SER A 182 -10.89 6.44 -0.73
CA SER A 182 -10.30 5.11 -0.57
C SER A 182 -10.18 4.71 0.89
N VAL A 183 -9.73 5.61 1.75
CA VAL A 183 -9.62 5.36 3.20
C VAL A 183 -11.00 5.12 3.81
N LEU A 184 -11.97 6.01 3.55
CA LEU A 184 -13.34 5.85 4.07
C LEU A 184 -14.01 4.57 3.57
N LEU A 185 -13.70 4.12 2.34
CA LEU A 185 -14.19 2.84 1.84
C LEU A 185 -13.62 1.67 2.64
N ILE A 186 -12.33 1.70 2.99
CA ILE A 186 -11.72 0.66 3.82
C ILE A 186 -12.36 0.65 5.22
N GLU A 187 -12.50 1.82 5.87
CA GLU A 187 -13.15 1.92 7.17
C GLU A 187 -14.59 1.38 7.15
N LEU A 188 -15.35 1.71 6.09
CA LEU A 188 -16.69 1.18 5.90
C LEU A 188 -16.68 -0.34 5.71
N LEU A 189 -15.72 -0.88 4.95
CA LEU A 189 -15.59 -2.33 4.77
C LEU A 189 -15.21 -3.02 6.09
N GLN A 190 -14.32 -2.45 6.89
CA GLN A 190 -14.00 -2.97 8.24
C GLN A 190 -15.23 -3.02 9.14
N LEU A 191 -16.03 -1.94 9.14
CA LEU A 191 -17.29 -1.89 9.88
C LEU A 191 -18.28 -2.96 9.40
N LEU A 192 -18.45 -3.13 8.10
CA LEU A 192 -19.39 -4.10 7.53
C LEU A 192 -18.95 -5.56 7.71
N LEU A 193 -17.64 -5.80 7.65
CA LEU A 193 -17.05 -7.12 7.82
C LEU A 193 -16.78 -7.46 9.29
N LEU A 194 -17.01 -6.53 10.22
CA LEU A 194 -16.71 -6.64 11.65
C LEU A 194 -15.24 -7.03 11.90
N THR A 195 -14.32 -6.45 11.12
CA THR A 195 -12.89 -6.76 11.19
C THR A 195 -12.09 -5.52 11.59
N GLY A 196 -11.12 -5.69 12.48
CA GLY A 196 -10.31 -4.58 12.98
C GLY A 196 -11.09 -3.59 13.85
N SER A 197 -10.81 -2.31 13.70
CA SER A 197 -11.51 -1.19 14.36
C SER A 197 -11.77 -0.07 13.35
N SER A 198 -12.95 0.53 13.40
CA SER A 198 -13.26 1.72 12.60
C SER A 198 -12.92 2.96 13.40
N ASP A 199 -11.84 3.66 13.01
CA ASP A 199 -11.26 4.75 13.80
C ASP A 199 -11.01 6.00 12.96
N ILE A 200 -11.52 7.14 13.44
CA ILE A 200 -11.29 8.43 12.77
C ILE A 200 -9.81 8.83 12.78
N ASP A 201 -9.03 8.39 13.78
CA ASP A 201 -7.59 8.67 13.84
C ASP A 201 -6.85 7.90 12.73
N ASP A 202 -7.31 6.72 12.35
CA ASP A 202 -6.78 5.96 11.21
C ASP A 202 -7.04 6.72 9.91
N VAL A 203 -8.23 7.32 9.73
CA VAL A 203 -8.52 8.19 8.59
C VAL A 203 -7.57 9.40 8.55
N ILE A 204 -7.38 10.06 9.68
CA ILE A 204 -6.50 11.23 9.80
C ILE A 204 -5.05 10.85 9.44
N LEU A 205 -4.54 9.75 9.98
CA LEU A 205 -3.17 9.28 9.75
C LEU A 205 -2.96 8.89 8.28
N ASN A 206 -3.83 8.07 7.72
CA ASN A 206 -3.74 7.59 6.34
C ASN A 206 -3.77 8.76 5.34
N VAL A 207 -4.72 9.69 5.51
CA VAL A 207 -4.83 10.86 4.63
C VAL A 207 -3.63 11.80 4.80
N SER A 208 -3.19 12.04 6.03
CA SER A 208 -2.03 12.90 6.31
C SER A 208 -0.75 12.35 5.69
N GLY A 209 -0.50 11.03 5.83
CA GLY A 209 0.65 10.37 5.23
C GLY A 209 0.65 10.45 3.71
N ALA A 210 -0.48 10.16 3.08
CA ALA A 210 -0.64 10.27 1.63
C ALA A 210 -0.42 11.69 1.12
N MET A 211 -1.00 12.70 1.79
CA MET A 211 -0.87 14.10 1.37
C MET A 211 0.53 14.65 1.61
N LEU A 212 1.19 14.26 2.69
CA LEU A 212 2.60 14.59 2.90
C LEU A 212 3.47 13.98 1.78
N PHE A 213 3.24 12.71 1.45
CA PHE A 213 3.98 12.06 0.38
C PHE A 213 3.71 12.72 -0.97
N TYR A 214 2.45 13.07 -1.28
CA TYR A 214 2.13 13.86 -2.47
C TYR A 214 2.92 15.17 -2.53
N ALA A 215 2.98 15.92 -1.43
CA ALA A 215 3.74 17.17 -1.36
C ALA A 215 5.24 16.94 -1.63
N LEU A 216 5.83 15.87 -1.07
CA LEU A 216 7.22 15.48 -1.34
C LEU A 216 7.45 15.14 -2.81
N LEU A 217 6.54 14.41 -3.45
CA LEU A 217 6.62 14.07 -4.87
C LEU A 217 6.55 15.33 -5.78
N ARG A 218 5.93 16.41 -5.30
CA ARG A 218 5.82 17.69 -6.04
C ARG A 218 7.04 18.61 -5.87
N ILE A 219 7.99 18.29 -5.01
CA ILE A 219 9.25 19.01 -4.93
C ILE A 219 9.94 18.96 -6.32
N PRO A 220 10.37 20.10 -6.90
CA PRO A 220 10.87 20.14 -8.28
C PRO A 220 12.02 19.17 -8.58
N ALA A 221 12.91 18.93 -7.62
CA ALA A 221 14.00 17.97 -7.76
C ALA A 221 13.48 16.53 -7.83
N VAL A 222 12.53 16.17 -6.93
CA VAL A 222 11.91 14.84 -6.88
C VAL A 222 11.06 14.60 -8.12
N SER A 223 10.24 15.56 -8.52
CA SER A 223 9.38 15.45 -9.70
C SER A 223 10.22 15.25 -10.97
N ARG A 224 11.31 16.00 -11.16
CA ARG A 224 12.22 15.81 -12.29
C ARG A 224 12.90 14.44 -12.28
N PHE A 225 13.31 13.96 -11.10
CA PHE A 225 13.84 12.61 -10.96
C PHE A 225 12.79 11.56 -11.36
N LEU A 226 11.56 11.68 -10.87
CA LEU A 226 10.47 10.76 -11.18
C LEU A 226 10.14 10.75 -12.67
N THR A 227 10.05 11.90 -13.32
CA THR A 227 9.82 11.99 -14.77
C THR A 227 10.84 11.15 -15.54
N ARG A 228 12.13 11.28 -15.22
CA ARG A 228 13.19 10.49 -15.85
C ARG A 228 13.12 9.00 -15.46
N PHE A 229 12.90 8.73 -14.18
CA PHE A 229 12.88 7.37 -13.65
C PHE A 229 11.69 6.56 -14.15
N THR A 230 10.54 7.20 -14.34
CA THR A 230 9.32 6.57 -14.90
C THR A 230 9.22 6.67 -16.42
N MET A 231 10.24 7.20 -17.11
CA MET A 231 10.23 7.44 -18.57
C MET A 231 8.98 8.21 -19.01
N ASP A 232 8.80 9.39 -18.40
CA ASP A 232 7.72 10.34 -18.67
C ASP A 232 6.31 9.85 -18.36
N VAL A 233 6.14 8.79 -17.55
CA VAL A 233 4.81 8.38 -17.04
C VAL A 233 4.36 9.31 -15.90
N TRP A 234 5.28 9.77 -15.05
CA TRP A 234 5.03 10.81 -14.06
C TRP A 234 4.75 12.16 -14.73
N GLN A 235 3.73 12.90 -14.28
CA GLN A 235 3.25 14.14 -14.89
C GLN A 235 3.21 15.32 -13.90
#